data_a6f52f65705a0c9e1e6935e79b71b7f2
#
_entry.id   a6f52f65705a0c9e1e6935e79b71b7f2
#
_cell.length_a   1.000
_cell.length_b   1.000
_cell.length_c   1.000
_cell.angle_alpha   90.00
_cell.angle_beta   90.00
_cell.angle_gamma   90.00
#
_symmetry.space_group_name_H-M   'P 1'
#
loop_
_entity.id
_entity.type
_entity.pdbx_description
1 polymer ?
#
loop_
_entity_poly.entity_id
_entity_poly.type
_entity_poly.pdbx_seq_one_letter_code
_entity_poly.pdbx_strand_id
1 'polypeptide(L)'
;MKLSAICTAAGLASVDTDANVTGFAIDSRKVAPGTVFGAFRGAKFNGEDFIAAAIEAGAVAVVAHPDAKVEGAIHFADEEPRRLFAQLAAQFFAPVPETLVAVTGTNGKTSTVELTRQLWRMAGHRAASIGTLGVTTSDESISTGLTTPDIATFLANLSGLAREGVTHVAYEASSHGLSQFRIEGPRVLAGAFTNLSRDHLDYHETMDAYFAAKMRLFDEVVVDGGTAVVWADDAWSDKAIAHARARGLKVFTVGTKGEDIRLLSRTPTGLGQKLEIEHAGVKRAIDLPLIGAYQAANVLVSAGLVLASGGEPGATFDAIKRLVTVRGRIERAGLTGAGAPVYVDYAHTPDALEAAIAALRPHVAGRLIVVFGAGGDRDQGKRPEMGKVASAGADLAIVTDDNPRGEDPAAIRAMILAGMAPGAREVGDRREAIGLAVAEAGAGDIVLIAGKGHEQGQIIGSGEHVRVLPFDDVTVAREMAGALGR
;
A
#
# COMPACT_ATOMS: atom_id res chain seq x y z
N MET A 1 26.68 16.89 6.64
CA MET A 1 26.61 17.89 5.54
C MET A 1 26.47 19.28 6.14
N LYS A 2 26.97 20.34 5.49
CA LYS A 2 26.77 21.72 5.98
C LYS A 2 25.32 22.18 5.69
N LEU A 3 24.68 22.87 6.64
CA LEU A 3 23.33 23.37 6.50
C LEU A 3 23.21 24.35 5.33
N SER A 4 24.24 25.25 5.16
CA SER A 4 24.31 26.15 4.02
C SER A 4 24.30 25.43 2.67
N ALA A 5 25.01 24.31 2.56
CA ALA A 5 24.99 23.49 1.33
C ALA A 5 23.62 22.85 1.04
N ILE A 6 22.91 22.41 2.10
CA ILE A 6 21.54 21.87 1.98
C ILE A 6 20.59 22.97 1.50
N CYS A 7 20.64 24.17 2.12
CA CYS A 7 19.81 25.30 1.74
C CYS A 7 20.06 25.73 0.27
N THR A 8 21.33 25.86 -0.12
CA THR A 8 21.70 26.20 -1.51
C THR A 8 21.16 25.16 -2.51
N ALA A 9 21.34 23.87 -2.22
CA ALA A 9 20.84 22.79 -3.08
C ALA A 9 19.30 22.74 -3.13
N ALA A 10 18.63 23.18 -2.06
CA ALA A 10 17.17 23.33 -2.01
C ALA A 10 16.66 24.65 -2.67
N GLY A 11 17.54 25.50 -3.16
CA GLY A 11 17.17 26.82 -3.73
C GLY A 11 16.73 27.85 -2.71
N LEU A 12 17.08 27.66 -1.44
CA LEU A 12 16.76 28.57 -0.34
C LEU A 12 17.87 29.60 -0.11
N ALA A 13 17.53 30.70 0.56
CA ALA A 13 18.52 31.70 0.98
C ALA A 13 19.58 31.08 1.90
N SER A 14 20.80 31.56 1.78
CA SER A 14 21.92 31.16 2.67
C SER A 14 21.61 31.54 4.12
N VAL A 15 21.95 30.65 5.04
CA VAL A 15 21.88 30.91 6.49
C VAL A 15 23.20 31.40 7.02
N ASP A 16 23.18 32.34 7.99
CA ASP A 16 24.40 32.96 8.54
C ASP A 16 25.27 32.03 9.37
N THR A 17 24.72 30.84 9.73
CA THR A 17 25.46 29.84 10.52
C THR A 17 25.66 28.57 9.70
N ASP A 18 26.88 28.03 9.75
CA ASP A 18 27.27 26.84 9.00
C ASP A 18 27.29 25.59 9.87
N ALA A 19 26.14 25.28 10.48
CA ALA A 19 25.99 24.10 11.32
C ALA A 19 26.17 22.79 10.52
N ASN A 20 26.75 21.78 11.18
CA ASN A 20 26.82 20.44 10.61
C ASN A 20 25.51 19.70 10.84
N VAL A 21 24.83 19.32 9.75
CA VAL A 21 23.62 18.48 9.80
C VAL A 21 24.04 17.02 9.79
N THR A 22 23.51 16.27 10.76
CA THR A 22 23.73 14.82 10.93
C THR A 22 22.51 13.99 10.59
N GLY A 23 21.30 14.59 10.58
CA GLY A 23 20.07 13.89 10.29
C GLY A 23 18.85 14.82 10.25
N PHE A 24 17.72 14.23 9.92
CA PHE A 24 16.39 14.83 9.91
C PHE A 24 15.43 13.98 10.74
N ALA A 25 14.60 14.61 11.58
CA ALA A 25 13.63 13.92 12.42
C ALA A 25 12.33 14.72 12.57
N ILE A 26 11.20 14.01 12.68
CA ILE A 26 9.89 14.58 13.02
C ILE A 26 9.38 14.05 14.37
N ASP A 27 10.12 13.17 15.01
CA ASP A 27 9.89 12.65 16.35
C ASP A 27 11.02 13.15 17.25
N SER A 28 10.69 13.93 18.30
CA SER A 28 11.66 14.52 19.20
C SER A 28 12.55 13.49 19.90
N ARG A 29 12.06 12.27 20.10
CA ARG A 29 12.79 11.14 20.69
C ARG A 29 13.94 10.61 19.80
N LYS A 30 13.90 10.95 18.50
CA LYS A 30 14.92 10.58 17.50
C LYS A 30 15.92 11.70 17.21
N VAL A 31 15.78 12.83 17.89
CA VAL A 31 16.70 13.96 17.73
C VAL A 31 18.04 13.65 18.40
N ALA A 32 19.11 13.96 17.69
CA ALA A 32 20.49 13.87 18.15
C ALA A 32 21.25 15.16 17.76
N PRO A 33 22.45 15.44 18.30
CA PRO A 33 23.21 16.61 17.94
C PRO A 33 23.43 16.76 16.43
N GLY A 34 23.04 17.91 15.88
CA GLY A 34 23.10 18.21 14.45
C GLY A 34 21.82 17.88 13.67
N THR A 35 20.74 17.43 14.32
CA THR A 35 19.46 17.12 13.64
C THR A 35 18.74 18.39 13.21
N VAL A 36 18.11 18.36 12.02
CA VAL A 36 17.06 19.29 11.62
C VAL A 36 15.72 18.69 12.06
N PHE A 37 14.99 19.36 12.93
CA PHE A 37 13.74 18.89 13.50
C PHE A 37 12.54 19.49 12.78
N GLY A 38 11.62 18.67 12.31
CA GLY A 38 10.33 19.07 11.74
C GLY A 38 9.25 19.10 12.82
N ALA A 39 8.80 20.30 13.21
CA ALA A 39 7.80 20.51 14.23
C ALA A 39 6.45 20.85 13.58
N PHE A 40 5.60 19.85 13.36
CA PHE A 40 4.37 20.01 12.59
C PHE A 40 3.12 19.89 13.45
N ARG A 41 2.14 20.74 13.17
CA ARG A 41 0.79 20.64 13.74
C ARG A 41 0.08 19.40 13.17
N GLY A 42 -0.36 18.51 14.02
CA GLY A 42 -1.09 17.29 13.68
C GLY A 42 -2.46 17.22 14.34
N ALA A 43 -3.33 16.34 13.87
CA ALA A 43 -4.70 16.21 14.41
C ALA A 43 -4.75 15.71 15.87
N LYS A 44 -3.78 14.90 16.31
CA LYS A 44 -3.73 14.33 17.67
C LYS A 44 -2.62 14.91 18.54
N PHE A 45 -1.52 15.34 17.94
CA PHE A 45 -0.34 15.88 18.63
C PHE A 45 0.15 17.09 17.88
N ASN A 46 0.54 18.13 18.61
CA ASN A 46 1.20 19.29 18.05
C ASN A 46 2.72 19.12 18.20
N GLY A 47 3.42 18.97 17.06
CA GLY A 47 4.89 18.83 17.04
C GLY A 47 5.62 20.04 17.60
N GLU A 48 5.01 21.24 17.57
CA GLU A 48 5.58 22.47 18.09
C GLU A 48 5.76 22.42 19.62
N ASP A 49 4.97 21.61 20.34
CA ASP A 49 5.09 21.43 21.80
C ASP A 49 6.43 20.77 22.20
N PHE A 50 7.12 20.13 21.23
CA PHE A 50 8.37 19.41 21.45
C PHE A 50 9.60 20.16 20.97
N ILE A 51 9.47 21.43 20.51
CA ILE A 51 10.60 22.21 19.97
C ILE A 51 11.69 22.39 21.03
N ALA A 52 11.34 22.80 22.25
CA ALA A 52 12.32 23.02 23.31
C ALA A 52 13.10 21.73 23.63
N ALA A 53 12.42 20.60 23.78
CA ALA A 53 13.06 19.31 24.03
C ALA A 53 13.96 18.86 22.85
N ALA A 54 13.55 19.13 21.62
CA ALA A 54 14.36 18.82 20.44
C ALA A 54 15.66 19.68 20.39
N ILE A 55 15.56 20.95 20.75
CA ILE A 55 16.73 21.84 20.83
C ILE A 55 17.69 21.41 21.95
N GLU A 56 17.15 21.05 23.11
CA GLU A 56 17.94 20.50 24.23
C GLU A 56 18.65 19.19 23.82
N ALA A 57 18.00 18.35 23.01
CA ALA A 57 18.60 17.13 22.45
C ALA A 57 19.62 17.40 21.33
N GLY A 58 19.82 18.65 20.90
CA GLY A 58 20.85 19.07 19.95
C GLY A 58 20.36 19.34 18.54
N ALA A 59 19.07 19.63 18.34
CA ALA A 59 18.59 20.12 17.05
C ALA A 59 19.25 21.48 16.72
N VAL A 60 19.84 21.55 15.52
CA VAL A 60 20.52 22.77 15.04
C VAL A 60 19.60 23.69 14.26
N ALA A 61 18.50 23.15 13.76
CA ALA A 61 17.46 23.90 13.07
C ALA A 61 16.10 23.24 13.30
N VAL A 62 15.05 24.06 13.28
CA VAL A 62 13.66 23.66 13.39
C VAL A 62 12.90 24.17 12.17
N VAL A 63 12.15 23.29 11.51
CA VAL A 63 11.23 23.65 10.44
C VAL A 63 9.81 23.63 11.02
N ALA A 64 9.17 24.79 11.10
CA ALA A 64 7.90 24.98 11.77
C ALA A 64 7.08 26.12 11.14
N HIS A 65 5.82 26.23 11.54
CA HIS A 65 4.97 27.36 11.16
C HIS A 65 5.59 28.70 11.65
N PRO A 66 5.36 29.84 10.93
CA PRO A 66 5.94 31.12 11.31
C PRO A 66 5.67 31.57 12.74
N ASP A 67 4.49 31.21 13.29
CA ASP A 67 4.09 31.56 14.66
C ASP A 67 4.76 30.69 15.76
N ALA A 68 5.51 29.64 15.37
CA ALA A 68 6.14 28.75 16.33
C ALA A 68 7.26 29.45 17.09
N LYS A 69 7.38 29.20 18.39
CA LYS A 69 8.44 29.74 19.24
C LYS A 69 9.69 28.86 19.13
N VAL A 70 10.69 29.34 18.42
CA VAL A 70 11.98 28.67 18.28
C VAL A 70 13.07 29.57 18.89
N GLU A 71 13.62 29.13 20.01
CA GLU A 71 14.72 29.85 20.71
C GLU A 71 15.93 28.92 20.83
N GLY A 72 17.09 29.34 20.36
CA GLY A 72 18.36 28.57 20.47
C GLY A 72 18.68 27.67 19.27
N ALA A 73 17.86 27.68 18.23
CA ALA A 73 18.13 27.02 16.95
C ALA A 73 17.68 27.87 15.76
N ILE A 74 18.15 27.55 14.56
CA ILE A 74 17.69 28.23 13.34
C ILE A 74 16.23 27.87 13.08
N HIS A 75 15.37 28.87 12.89
CA HIS A 75 13.97 28.69 12.53
C HIS A 75 13.78 28.81 11.01
N PHE A 76 13.46 27.72 10.35
CA PHE A 76 12.93 27.71 9.00
C PHE A 76 11.41 27.85 9.08
N ALA A 77 10.95 29.09 9.02
CA ALA A 77 9.54 29.45 9.12
C ALA A 77 8.83 29.32 7.76
N ASP A 78 7.77 28.55 7.67
CA ASP A 78 7.00 28.35 6.45
C ASP A 78 5.54 28.04 6.76
N GLU A 79 4.60 28.53 5.94
CA GLU A 79 3.18 28.20 6.07
C GLU A 79 2.88 26.72 5.77
N GLU A 80 3.71 26.08 4.93
CA GLU A 80 3.70 24.63 4.64
C GLU A 80 4.98 23.94 5.14
N PRO A 81 5.27 23.91 6.45
CA PRO A 81 6.54 23.47 6.98
C PRO A 81 6.88 22.02 6.65
N ARG A 82 5.87 21.17 6.40
CA ARG A 82 6.10 19.78 5.96
C ARG A 82 6.74 19.72 4.58
N ARG A 83 6.33 20.59 3.66
CA ARG A 83 6.90 20.68 2.31
C ARG A 83 8.33 21.19 2.36
N LEU A 84 8.57 22.28 3.09
CA LEU A 84 9.92 22.82 3.25
C LEU A 84 10.88 21.81 3.88
N PHE A 85 10.41 21.09 4.93
CA PHE A 85 11.21 20.04 5.55
C PHE A 85 11.56 18.93 4.56
N ALA A 86 10.58 18.48 3.75
CA ALA A 86 10.78 17.46 2.75
C ALA A 86 11.82 17.89 1.68
N GLN A 87 11.77 19.13 1.23
CA GLN A 87 12.73 19.70 0.28
C GLN A 87 14.16 19.70 0.84
N LEU A 88 14.34 20.16 2.08
CA LEU A 88 15.64 20.14 2.77
C LEU A 88 16.15 18.70 2.99
N ALA A 89 15.28 17.83 3.49
CA ALA A 89 15.63 16.43 3.75
C ALA A 89 16.05 15.69 2.49
N ALA A 90 15.38 15.95 1.34
CA ALA A 90 15.74 15.33 0.06
C ALA A 90 17.18 15.65 -0.38
N GLN A 91 17.69 16.85 -0.08
CA GLN A 91 19.08 17.21 -0.40
C GLN A 91 20.06 16.49 0.52
N PHE A 92 19.70 16.30 1.78
CA PHE A 92 20.56 15.60 2.75
C PHE A 92 20.67 14.11 2.43
N PHE A 93 19.56 13.46 2.06
CA PHE A 93 19.50 12.02 1.80
C PHE A 93 19.89 11.61 0.37
N ALA A 94 20.31 12.54 -0.48
CA ALA A 94 20.87 12.21 -1.79
C ALA A 94 22.14 11.34 -1.66
N PRO A 95 22.44 10.41 -2.61
CA PRO A 95 21.62 10.08 -3.78
C PRO A 95 20.43 9.17 -3.46
N VAL A 96 19.46 9.14 -4.39
CA VAL A 96 18.33 8.19 -4.40
C VAL A 96 18.38 7.36 -5.69
N PRO A 97 17.66 6.23 -5.81
CA PRO A 97 17.61 5.43 -7.04
C PRO A 97 17.17 6.26 -8.26
N GLU A 98 17.73 5.94 -9.41
CA GLU A 98 17.54 6.72 -10.65
C GLU A 98 16.11 6.64 -11.18
N THR A 99 15.48 5.47 -11.07
CA THR A 99 14.13 5.21 -11.57
C THR A 99 13.17 5.02 -10.41
N LEU A 100 12.30 6.01 -10.21
CA LEU A 100 11.26 5.99 -9.20
C LEU A 100 9.89 6.03 -9.85
N VAL A 101 8.99 5.13 -9.42
CA VAL A 101 7.57 5.18 -9.76
C VAL A 101 6.72 5.07 -8.50
N ALA A 102 5.54 5.69 -8.52
CA ALA A 102 4.64 5.71 -7.37
C ALA A 102 3.24 5.23 -7.75
N VAL A 103 2.55 4.57 -6.83
CA VAL A 103 1.21 4.02 -7.07
C VAL A 103 0.23 4.53 -6.03
N THR A 104 -0.85 5.17 -6.48
CA THR A 104 -1.98 5.58 -5.65
C THR A 104 -3.27 4.88 -6.07
N GLY A 105 -4.27 4.94 -5.21
CA GLY A 105 -5.58 4.32 -5.36
C GLY A 105 -6.13 3.84 -4.02
N THR A 106 -7.35 3.34 -3.97
CA THR A 106 -7.88 2.71 -2.75
C THR A 106 -7.30 1.31 -2.61
N ASN A 107 -7.47 0.47 -3.61
CA ASN A 107 -7.00 -0.91 -3.63
C ASN A 107 -5.92 -1.13 -4.71
N GLY A 108 -5.15 -2.22 -4.60
CA GLY A 108 -4.18 -2.63 -5.61
C GLY A 108 -2.77 -2.03 -5.49
N LYS A 109 -2.54 -1.01 -4.67
CA LYS A 109 -1.23 -0.35 -4.52
C LYS A 109 -0.09 -1.34 -4.24
N THR A 110 -0.22 -2.12 -3.18
CA THR A 110 0.79 -3.11 -2.76
C THR A 110 1.08 -4.12 -3.86
N SER A 111 0.04 -4.69 -4.45
CA SER A 111 0.21 -5.63 -5.55
C SER A 111 0.91 -4.99 -6.73
N THR A 112 0.51 -3.77 -7.12
CA THR A 112 1.10 -3.08 -8.27
C THR A 112 2.58 -2.75 -8.05
N VAL A 113 2.98 -2.24 -6.88
CA VAL A 113 4.41 -1.93 -6.63
C VAL A 113 5.26 -3.21 -6.59
N GLU A 114 4.76 -4.28 -5.96
CA GLU A 114 5.47 -5.56 -5.90
C GLU A 114 5.58 -6.24 -7.28
N LEU A 115 4.51 -6.23 -8.07
CA LEU A 115 4.53 -6.77 -9.43
C LEU A 115 5.44 -5.95 -10.35
N THR A 116 5.47 -4.61 -10.21
CA THR A 116 6.41 -3.73 -10.92
C THR A 116 7.85 -4.09 -10.57
N ARG A 117 8.16 -4.26 -9.27
CA ARG A 117 9.48 -4.71 -8.81
C ARG A 117 9.87 -6.06 -9.42
N GLN A 118 8.94 -7.05 -9.44
CA GLN A 118 9.18 -8.36 -10.03
C GLN A 118 9.49 -8.25 -11.54
N LEU A 119 8.72 -7.46 -12.28
CA LEU A 119 8.96 -7.25 -13.72
C LEU A 119 10.32 -6.62 -13.99
N TRP A 120 10.70 -5.57 -13.25
CA TRP A 120 12.04 -4.96 -13.37
C TRP A 120 13.16 -5.93 -13.04
N ARG A 121 13.00 -6.76 -12.02
CA ARG A 121 14.00 -7.80 -11.69
C ARG A 121 14.15 -8.83 -12.81
N MET A 122 13.06 -9.25 -13.42
CA MET A 122 13.08 -10.16 -14.56
C MET A 122 13.67 -9.52 -15.81
N ALA A 123 13.67 -8.20 -15.90
CA ALA A 123 14.38 -7.41 -16.91
C ALA A 123 15.87 -7.18 -16.57
N GLY A 124 16.36 -7.67 -15.41
CA GLY A 124 17.76 -7.57 -15.01
C GLY A 124 18.10 -6.34 -14.14
N HIS A 125 17.12 -5.54 -13.74
CA HIS A 125 17.35 -4.38 -12.86
C HIS A 125 17.46 -4.78 -11.39
N ARG A 126 18.28 -4.06 -10.63
CA ARG A 126 18.27 -4.11 -9.16
C ARG A 126 17.10 -3.27 -8.67
N ALA A 127 16.01 -3.92 -8.36
CA ALA A 127 14.74 -3.27 -8.03
C ALA A 127 14.26 -3.57 -6.61
N ALA A 128 13.67 -2.55 -5.96
CA ALA A 128 13.03 -2.65 -4.67
C ALA A 128 11.60 -2.09 -4.70
N SER A 129 10.80 -2.38 -3.68
CA SER A 129 9.52 -1.75 -3.43
C SER A 129 9.47 -1.19 -2.00
N ILE A 130 8.69 -0.11 -1.81
CA ILE A 130 8.42 0.48 -0.49
C ILE A 130 6.90 0.61 -0.34
N GLY A 131 6.34 0.03 0.71
CA GLY A 131 4.90 0.09 0.91
C GLY A 131 4.44 -0.65 2.17
N THR A 132 3.23 -1.15 2.10
CA THR A 132 2.57 -1.87 3.21
C THR A 132 3.37 -3.10 3.67
N LEU A 133 4.11 -3.74 2.77
CA LEU A 133 5.01 -4.85 3.10
C LEU A 133 6.36 -4.40 3.67
N GLY A 134 6.57 -3.08 3.79
CA GLY A 134 7.85 -2.49 4.18
C GLY A 134 8.74 -2.19 2.98
N VAL A 135 10.06 -2.26 3.18
CA VAL A 135 11.07 -2.19 2.12
C VAL A 135 11.39 -3.62 1.68
N THR A 136 11.10 -3.94 0.44
CA THR A 136 11.32 -5.28 -0.12
C THR A 136 12.35 -5.22 -1.24
N THR A 137 13.42 -5.98 -1.10
CA THR A 137 14.47 -6.18 -2.11
C THR A 137 14.42 -7.59 -2.71
N SER A 138 15.50 -8.06 -3.30
CA SER A 138 15.65 -9.47 -3.71
C SER A 138 15.82 -10.40 -2.53
N ASP A 139 16.45 -9.93 -1.48
CA ASP A 139 17.06 -10.78 -0.46
C ASP A 139 16.31 -10.68 0.87
N GLU A 140 15.61 -9.56 1.11
CA GLU A 140 14.91 -9.34 2.37
C GLU A 140 13.68 -8.44 2.24
N SER A 141 12.82 -8.47 3.26
CA SER A 141 11.71 -7.55 3.45
C SER A 141 11.71 -7.05 4.89
N ILE A 142 11.88 -5.73 5.06
CA ILE A 142 11.94 -5.07 6.37
C ILE A 142 10.69 -4.22 6.55
N SER A 143 9.87 -4.55 7.57
CA SER A 143 8.65 -3.80 7.85
C SER A 143 8.95 -2.36 8.32
N THR A 144 8.25 -1.39 7.75
CA THR A 144 8.32 0.03 8.16
C THR A 144 7.13 0.46 9.02
N GLY A 145 6.16 -0.43 9.23
CA GLY A 145 4.96 -0.19 10.06
C GLY A 145 3.90 0.71 9.43
N LEU A 146 4.19 1.39 8.34
CA LEU A 146 3.26 2.27 7.62
C LEU A 146 3.32 2.01 6.11
N THR A 147 2.17 2.10 5.43
CA THR A 147 2.08 2.00 3.97
C THR A 147 2.95 3.04 3.26
N THR A 148 2.95 4.27 3.76
CA THR A 148 3.87 5.33 3.34
C THR A 148 4.56 5.84 4.61
N PRO A 149 5.85 5.54 4.83
CA PRO A 149 6.61 6.02 5.99
C PRO A 149 6.60 7.54 6.11
N ASP A 150 7.03 8.08 7.25
CA ASP A 150 7.32 9.50 7.35
C ASP A 150 8.46 9.90 6.38
N ILE A 151 8.51 11.19 6.04
CA ILE A 151 9.42 11.69 4.98
C ILE A 151 10.90 11.42 5.29
N ALA A 152 11.34 11.54 6.54
CA ALA A 152 12.72 11.29 6.90
C ALA A 152 13.08 9.80 6.74
N THR A 153 12.20 8.91 7.22
CA THR A 153 12.34 7.46 7.06
C THR A 153 12.26 7.05 5.59
N PHE A 154 11.33 7.65 4.81
CA PHE A 154 11.19 7.36 3.38
C PHE A 154 12.47 7.71 2.60
N LEU A 155 13.00 8.92 2.80
CA LEU A 155 14.21 9.38 2.12
C LEU A 155 15.46 8.61 2.57
N ALA A 156 15.55 8.27 3.86
CA ALA A 156 16.64 7.43 4.38
C ALA A 156 16.63 6.04 3.73
N ASN A 157 15.45 5.42 3.58
CA ASN A 157 15.31 4.13 2.89
C ASN A 157 15.75 4.24 1.42
N LEU A 158 15.31 5.28 0.69
CA LEU A 158 15.74 5.49 -0.70
C LEU A 158 17.26 5.67 -0.81
N SER A 159 17.85 6.48 0.09
CA SER A 159 19.31 6.69 0.12
C SER A 159 20.07 5.39 0.44
N GLY A 160 19.57 4.59 1.39
CA GLY A 160 20.13 3.27 1.70
C GLY A 160 20.10 2.35 0.49
N LEU A 161 18.94 2.21 -0.15
CA LEU A 161 18.77 1.40 -1.36
C LEU A 161 19.71 1.84 -2.50
N ALA A 162 19.87 3.15 -2.73
CA ALA A 162 20.78 3.66 -3.75
C ALA A 162 22.25 3.29 -3.45
N ARG A 163 22.67 3.38 -2.18
CA ARG A 163 24.03 2.99 -1.75
C ARG A 163 24.27 1.48 -1.89
N GLU A 164 23.24 0.67 -1.76
CA GLU A 164 23.27 -0.77 -2.03
C GLU A 164 23.21 -1.10 -3.54
N GLY A 165 23.13 -0.08 -4.40
CA GLY A 165 23.13 -0.19 -5.84
C GLY A 165 21.77 -0.57 -6.42
N VAL A 166 20.67 -0.35 -5.68
CA VAL A 166 19.31 -0.43 -6.23
C VAL A 166 19.10 0.74 -7.18
N THR A 167 18.65 0.44 -8.40
CA THR A 167 18.46 1.43 -9.47
C THR A 167 16.99 1.80 -9.67
N HIS A 168 16.07 0.90 -9.34
CA HIS A 168 14.64 1.03 -9.59
C HIS A 168 13.84 0.83 -8.30
N VAL A 169 12.94 1.76 -7.97
CA VAL A 169 12.05 1.62 -6.81
C VAL A 169 10.61 1.98 -7.19
N ALA A 170 9.70 1.06 -6.90
CA ALA A 170 8.27 1.29 -6.93
C ALA A 170 7.75 1.48 -5.50
N TYR A 171 6.93 2.51 -5.23
CA TYR A 171 6.44 2.73 -3.89
C TYR A 171 4.96 3.11 -3.82
N GLU A 172 4.35 2.82 -2.67
CA GLU A 172 2.96 3.16 -2.41
C GLU A 172 2.82 4.63 -1.99
N ALA A 173 2.00 5.38 -2.73
CA ALA A 173 1.59 6.75 -2.44
C ALA A 173 0.19 6.75 -1.84
N SER A 174 0.08 6.55 -0.52
CA SER A 174 -1.21 6.60 0.18
C SER A 174 -1.75 8.03 0.20
N SER A 175 -3.08 8.19 0.30
CA SER A 175 -3.69 9.52 0.39
C SER A 175 -3.20 10.32 1.59
N HIS A 176 -3.02 9.67 2.75
CA HIS A 176 -2.39 10.28 3.92
C HIS A 176 -0.94 10.69 3.65
N GLY A 177 -0.16 9.82 2.98
CA GLY A 177 1.22 10.12 2.62
C GLY A 177 1.32 11.34 1.69
N LEU A 178 0.45 11.42 0.69
CA LEU A 178 0.34 12.55 -0.21
C LEU A 178 -0.09 13.83 0.52
N SER A 179 -1.17 13.79 1.32
CA SER A 179 -1.65 14.95 2.09
C SER A 179 -0.64 15.46 3.11
N GLN A 180 0.28 14.62 3.57
CA GLN A 180 1.28 14.96 4.59
C GLN A 180 2.70 15.13 4.01
N PHE A 181 2.85 15.25 2.70
CA PHE A 181 4.13 15.46 2.00
C PHE A 181 5.20 14.41 2.32
N ARG A 182 4.79 13.14 2.58
CA ARG A 182 5.72 12.09 3.02
C ARG A 182 6.61 11.51 1.91
N ILE A 183 6.34 11.86 0.66
CA ILE A 183 7.04 11.33 -0.52
C ILE A 183 7.55 12.43 -1.45
N GLU A 184 7.68 13.64 -0.94
CA GLU A 184 8.20 14.79 -1.70
C GLU A 184 9.73 14.77 -1.84
N GLY A 185 10.22 15.47 -2.86
CA GLY A 185 11.64 15.70 -3.13
C GLY A 185 12.28 14.80 -4.18
N PRO A 186 12.12 13.47 -4.16
CA PRO A 186 12.65 12.61 -5.22
C PRO A 186 11.95 12.84 -6.57
N ARG A 187 12.70 12.68 -7.67
CA ARG A 187 12.15 12.77 -9.04
C ARG A 187 11.42 11.48 -9.39
N VAL A 188 10.10 11.53 -9.52
CA VAL A 188 9.24 10.39 -9.88
C VAL A 188 8.90 10.43 -11.37
N LEU A 189 9.33 9.42 -12.11
CA LEU A 189 9.17 9.37 -13.58
C LEU A 189 7.75 9.06 -14.01
N ALA A 190 7.06 8.18 -13.26
CA ALA A 190 5.69 7.82 -13.53
C ALA A 190 4.90 7.59 -12.25
N GLY A 191 3.64 8.04 -12.25
CA GLY A 191 2.67 7.74 -11.22
C GLY A 191 1.56 6.84 -11.76
N ALA A 192 1.00 5.95 -10.92
CA ALA A 192 -0.16 5.16 -11.31
C ALA A 192 -1.38 5.45 -10.44
N PHE A 193 -2.57 5.44 -11.07
CA PHE A 193 -3.87 5.45 -10.41
C PHE A 193 -4.59 4.13 -10.70
N THR A 194 -4.90 3.37 -9.63
CA THR A 194 -5.54 2.05 -9.77
C THR A 194 -7.06 2.13 -9.72
N ASN A 195 -7.63 2.77 -8.69
CA ASN A 195 -9.09 2.89 -8.47
C ASN A 195 -9.39 3.83 -7.31
N LEU A 196 -10.68 4.19 -7.16
CA LEU A 196 -11.18 4.91 -6.00
C LEU A 196 -12.52 4.33 -5.55
N SER A 197 -12.54 3.78 -4.33
CA SER A 197 -13.75 3.35 -3.64
C SER A 197 -13.79 3.92 -2.21
N ARG A 198 -14.90 3.71 -1.50
CA ARG A 198 -15.10 4.27 -0.16
C ARG A 198 -14.07 3.72 0.82
N ASP A 199 -13.19 4.58 1.30
CA ASP A 199 -12.25 4.32 2.40
C ASP A 199 -11.74 5.66 2.96
N HIS A 200 -11.20 5.67 4.19
CA HIS A 200 -10.56 6.82 4.82
C HIS A 200 -11.41 8.12 4.85
N LEU A 201 -12.75 8.02 4.87
CA LEU A 201 -13.64 9.19 5.01
C LEU A 201 -13.63 9.77 6.43
N ASP A 202 -13.12 9.04 7.41
CA ASP A 202 -12.77 9.53 8.74
C ASP A 202 -11.68 10.60 8.73
N TYR A 203 -10.85 10.63 7.69
CA TYR A 203 -9.77 11.60 7.50
C TYR A 203 -10.05 12.61 6.38
N HIS A 204 -10.59 12.16 5.25
CA HIS A 204 -10.81 13.02 4.06
C HIS A 204 -12.21 13.61 3.98
N GLU A 205 -13.15 13.20 4.85
CA GLU A 205 -14.53 13.65 4.97
C GLU A 205 -15.40 13.34 3.73
N THR A 206 -14.93 13.62 2.51
CA THR A 206 -15.65 13.40 1.26
C THR A 206 -14.85 12.61 0.23
N MET A 207 -15.56 11.96 -0.72
CA MET A 207 -14.92 11.24 -1.82
C MET A 207 -14.14 12.19 -2.75
N ASP A 208 -14.60 13.42 -2.96
CA ASP A 208 -13.89 14.39 -3.79
C ASP A 208 -12.61 14.89 -3.10
N ALA A 209 -12.61 15.12 -1.79
CA ALA A 209 -11.39 15.44 -1.04
C ALA A 209 -10.40 14.25 -1.03
N TYR A 210 -10.91 13.03 -0.92
CA TYR A 210 -10.10 11.81 -1.02
C TYR A 210 -9.47 11.65 -2.40
N PHE A 211 -10.23 11.93 -3.46
CA PHE A 211 -9.73 11.97 -4.84
C PHE A 211 -8.66 13.05 -5.01
N ALA A 212 -8.93 14.29 -4.58
CA ALA A 212 -7.99 15.41 -4.66
C ALA A 212 -6.66 15.08 -3.96
N ALA A 213 -6.72 14.48 -2.76
CA ALA A 213 -5.52 14.04 -2.05
C ALA A 213 -4.66 13.05 -2.88
N LYS A 214 -5.29 12.15 -3.65
CA LYS A 214 -4.57 11.22 -4.54
C LYS A 214 -4.02 11.91 -5.78
N MET A 215 -4.72 12.91 -6.32
CA MET A 215 -4.27 13.65 -7.50
C MET A 215 -3.00 14.45 -7.26
N ARG A 216 -2.67 14.78 -6.01
CA ARG A 216 -1.37 15.37 -5.66
C ARG A 216 -0.18 14.54 -6.15
N LEU A 217 -0.33 13.23 -6.35
CA LEU A 217 0.69 12.41 -7.01
C LEU A 217 1.05 12.97 -8.39
N PHE A 218 0.04 13.37 -9.17
CA PHE A 218 0.22 13.89 -10.52
C PHE A 218 0.53 15.39 -10.52
N ASP A 219 0.01 16.14 -9.53
CA ASP A 219 0.21 17.59 -9.46
C ASP A 219 1.63 17.97 -9.04
N GLU A 220 2.22 17.24 -8.09
CA GLU A 220 3.37 17.70 -7.32
C GLU A 220 4.54 16.70 -7.30
N VAL A 221 4.26 15.39 -7.39
CA VAL A 221 5.27 14.34 -7.17
C VAL A 221 5.85 13.83 -8.49
N VAL A 222 5.00 13.59 -9.50
CA VAL A 222 5.47 13.20 -10.83
C VAL A 222 6.10 14.41 -11.53
N VAL A 223 7.31 14.20 -12.06
CA VAL A 223 8.06 15.26 -12.76
C VAL A 223 7.34 15.79 -14.00
N ASP A 224 7.64 17.01 -14.39
CA ASP A 224 7.14 17.60 -15.64
C ASP A 224 7.48 16.72 -16.84
N GLY A 225 6.49 16.46 -17.68
CA GLY A 225 6.61 15.54 -18.82
C GLY A 225 6.69 14.06 -18.44
N GLY A 226 6.55 13.73 -17.17
CA GLY A 226 6.41 12.36 -16.67
C GLY A 226 5.12 11.68 -17.14
N THR A 227 4.87 10.47 -16.69
CA THR A 227 3.75 9.65 -17.18
C THR A 227 2.75 9.33 -16.05
N ALA A 228 1.47 9.53 -16.34
CA ALA A 228 0.36 9.04 -15.52
C ALA A 228 -0.18 7.73 -16.12
N VAL A 229 0.03 6.60 -15.42
CA VAL A 229 -0.53 5.31 -15.78
C VAL A 229 -1.87 5.14 -15.08
N VAL A 230 -2.95 4.93 -15.84
CA VAL A 230 -4.30 4.90 -15.30
C VAL A 230 -5.01 3.59 -15.68
N TRP A 231 -5.54 2.88 -14.68
CA TRP A 231 -6.52 1.82 -14.92
C TRP A 231 -7.83 2.44 -15.38
N ALA A 232 -8.16 2.30 -16.67
CA ALA A 232 -9.22 3.05 -17.33
C ALA A 232 -10.66 2.56 -17.04
N ASP A 233 -10.81 1.42 -16.36
CA ASP A 233 -12.13 0.81 -16.15
C ASP A 233 -12.78 1.22 -14.82
N ASP A 234 -12.09 1.98 -13.95
CA ASP A 234 -12.66 2.49 -12.71
C ASP A 234 -13.55 3.72 -12.97
N ALA A 235 -14.56 3.92 -12.12
CA ALA A 235 -15.52 5.01 -12.26
C ALA A 235 -14.89 6.42 -12.14
N TRP A 236 -13.73 6.55 -11.49
CA TRP A 236 -13.00 7.81 -11.32
C TRP A 236 -11.90 8.03 -12.35
N SER A 237 -11.67 7.06 -13.24
CA SER A 237 -10.54 7.08 -14.17
C SER A 237 -10.61 8.23 -15.15
N ASP A 238 -11.80 8.57 -15.67
CA ASP A 238 -11.96 9.71 -16.59
C ASP A 238 -11.57 11.04 -15.93
N LYS A 239 -11.92 11.22 -14.65
CA LYS A 239 -11.49 12.40 -13.87
C LYS A 239 -9.96 12.41 -13.67
N ALA A 240 -9.34 11.25 -13.35
CA ALA A 240 -7.90 11.15 -13.17
C ALA A 240 -7.13 11.38 -14.47
N ILE A 241 -7.62 10.87 -15.60
CA ILE A 241 -7.07 11.11 -16.94
C ILE A 241 -7.15 12.58 -17.31
N ALA A 242 -8.32 13.22 -17.14
CA ALA A 242 -8.50 14.63 -17.42
C ALA A 242 -7.56 15.49 -16.55
N HIS A 243 -7.41 15.15 -15.28
CA HIS A 243 -6.54 15.85 -14.35
C HIS A 243 -5.05 15.74 -14.77
N ALA A 244 -4.58 14.54 -15.08
CA ALA A 244 -3.20 14.32 -15.52
C ALA A 244 -2.89 15.03 -16.85
N ARG A 245 -3.84 15.04 -17.80
CA ARG A 245 -3.71 15.79 -19.05
C ARG A 245 -3.63 17.31 -18.82
N ALA A 246 -4.47 17.84 -17.94
CA ALA A 246 -4.46 19.26 -17.57
C ALA A 246 -3.11 19.69 -16.95
N ARG A 247 -2.46 18.79 -16.22
CA ARG A 247 -1.12 18.97 -15.64
C ARG A 247 0.01 18.86 -16.69
N GLY A 248 -0.29 18.44 -17.93
CA GLY A 248 0.70 18.28 -19.00
C GLY A 248 1.50 16.96 -18.94
N LEU A 249 1.02 15.97 -18.16
CA LEU A 249 1.64 14.65 -18.13
C LEU A 249 1.28 13.82 -19.37
N LYS A 250 2.15 12.90 -19.72
CA LYS A 250 1.81 11.82 -20.67
C LYS A 250 0.82 10.90 -19.98
N VAL A 251 -0.29 10.62 -20.62
CA VAL A 251 -1.28 9.67 -20.08
C VAL A 251 -1.11 8.33 -20.77
N PHE A 252 -0.95 7.28 -20.00
CA PHE A 252 -0.85 5.89 -20.42
C PHE A 252 -1.99 5.10 -19.81
N THR A 253 -2.95 4.66 -20.60
CA THR A 253 -4.16 4.01 -20.14
C THR A 253 -4.12 2.51 -20.36
N VAL A 254 -4.57 1.75 -19.34
CA VAL A 254 -4.62 0.29 -19.39
C VAL A 254 -6.00 -0.22 -18.95
N GLY A 255 -6.47 -1.32 -19.50
CA GLY A 255 -7.77 -1.91 -19.17
C GLY A 255 -8.61 -2.22 -20.39
N THR A 256 -9.89 -2.56 -20.19
CA THR A 256 -10.82 -2.83 -21.32
C THR A 256 -11.08 -1.56 -22.12
N LYS A 257 -11.06 -0.40 -21.45
CA LYS A 257 -11.12 0.96 -22.02
C LYS A 257 -9.75 1.56 -22.29
N GLY A 258 -8.66 0.82 -21.97
CA GLY A 258 -7.29 1.30 -22.17
C GLY A 258 -6.95 1.48 -23.65
N GLU A 259 -6.26 2.58 -23.96
CA GLU A 259 -5.80 2.89 -25.33
C GLU A 259 -4.39 2.35 -25.57
N ASP A 260 -3.52 2.32 -24.53
CA ASP A 260 -2.13 1.92 -24.66
C ASP A 260 -1.94 0.40 -24.41
N ILE A 261 -2.56 -0.17 -23.38
CA ILE A 261 -2.69 -1.62 -23.20
C ILE A 261 -4.18 -1.93 -23.07
N ARG A 262 -4.79 -2.41 -24.14
CA ARG A 262 -6.18 -2.81 -24.17
C ARG A 262 -6.34 -4.27 -23.74
N LEU A 263 -7.12 -4.52 -22.70
CA LEU A 263 -7.55 -5.86 -22.31
C LEU A 263 -8.73 -6.28 -23.18
N LEU A 264 -8.51 -7.22 -24.11
CA LEU A 264 -9.51 -7.70 -25.04
C LEU A 264 -10.39 -8.79 -24.42
N SER A 265 -9.76 -9.72 -23.69
CA SER A 265 -10.47 -10.78 -22.97
C SER A 265 -9.70 -11.27 -21.75
N ARG A 266 -10.43 -11.84 -20.80
CA ARG A 266 -9.89 -12.49 -19.59
C ARG A 266 -10.66 -13.77 -19.32
N THR A 267 -9.97 -14.89 -19.29
CA THR A 267 -10.55 -16.22 -19.04
C THR A 267 -9.87 -16.87 -17.85
N PRO A 268 -10.59 -17.20 -16.75
CA PRO A 268 -10.05 -17.98 -15.64
C PRO A 268 -9.50 -19.33 -16.11
N THR A 269 -8.39 -19.79 -15.51
CA THR A 269 -7.80 -21.11 -15.70
C THR A 269 -7.62 -21.79 -14.34
N GLY A 270 -7.24 -23.05 -14.29
CA GLY A 270 -7.11 -23.79 -13.04
C GLY A 270 -6.19 -23.16 -11.99
N LEU A 271 -5.13 -22.47 -12.41
CA LEU A 271 -4.11 -21.89 -11.52
C LEU A 271 -3.89 -20.38 -11.74
N GLY A 272 -4.74 -19.74 -12.52
CA GLY A 272 -4.59 -18.32 -12.86
C GLY A 272 -5.63 -17.88 -13.87
N GLN A 273 -5.18 -17.18 -14.92
CA GLN A 273 -6.06 -16.68 -15.96
C GLN A 273 -5.29 -16.43 -17.27
N LYS A 274 -5.97 -16.57 -18.38
CA LYS A 274 -5.46 -16.19 -19.70
C LYS A 274 -5.96 -14.79 -20.04
N LEU A 275 -5.06 -13.91 -20.40
CA LEU A 275 -5.36 -12.56 -20.87
C LEU A 275 -5.09 -12.48 -22.38
N GLU A 276 -6.00 -11.85 -23.12
CA GLU A 276 -5.70 -11.36 -24.46
C GLU A 276 -5.62 -9.85 -24.40
N ILE A 277 -4.49 -9.30 -24.79
CA ILE A 277 -4.23 -7.86 -24.77
C ILE A 277 -3.83 -7.36 -26.16
N GLU A 278 -3.99 -6.06 -26.39
CA GLU A 278 -3.45 -5.35 -27.53
C GLU A 278 -2.59 -4.18 -27.05
N HIS A 279 -1.38 -4.05 -27.57
CA HIS A 279 -0.49 -2.93 -27.35
C HIS A 279 0.18 -2.53 -28.67
N ALA A 280 0.10 -1.23 -29.02
CA ALA A 280 0.64 -0.70 -30.27
C ALA A 280 0.22 -1.49 -31.51
N GLY A 281 -1.05 -1.95 -31.58
CA GLY A 281 -1.61 -2.75 -32.67
C GLY A 281 -1.21 -4.21 -32.67
N VAL A 282 -0.38 -4.68 -31.71
CA VAL A 282 0.05 -6.07 -31.58
C VAL A 282 -0.79 -6.79 -30.52
N LYS A 283 -1.50 -7.84 -30.94
CA LYS A 283 -2.25 -8.72 -30.03
C LYS A 283 -1.34 -9.78 -29.43
N ARG A 284 -1.53 -10.03 -28.13
CA ARG A 284 -0.77 -11.04 -27.36
C ARG A 284 -1.69 -11.82 -26.45
N ALA A 285 -1.45 -13.13 -26.36
CA ALA A 285 -2.04 -13.98 -25.33
C ALA A 285 -1.02 -14.18 -24.20
N ILE A 286 -1.44 -13.99 -22.96
CA ILE A 286 -0.59 -14.05 -21.77
C ILE A 286 -1.23 -14.99 -20.75
N ASP A 287 -0.49 -16.00 -20.33
CA ASP A 287 -0.88 -16.86 -19.20
C ASP A 287 -0.41 -16.17 -17.90
N LEU A 288 -1.35 -15.60 -17.16
CA LEU A 288 -1.10 -14.93 -15.89
C LEU A 288 -1.31 -15.93 -14.75
N PRO A 289 -0.27 -16.28 -13.96
CA PRO A 289 -0.38 -17.24 -12.86
C PRO A 289 -0.95 -16.63 -11.58
N LEU A 290 -1.82 -15.64 -11.69
CA LEU A 290 -2.48 -14.96 -10.58
C LEU A 290 -4.00 -15.04 -10.76
N ILE A 291 -4.73 -15.28 -9.67
CA ILE A 291 -6.18 -15.44 -9.64
C ILE A 291 -6.87 -14.09 -9.40
N GLY A 292 -7.93 -13.83 -10.15
CA GLY A 292 -8.83 -12.70 -9.94
C GLY A 292 -8.66 -11.54 -10.91
N ALA A 293 -9.80 -10.91 -11.25
CA ALA A 293 -9.84 -9.80 -12.20
C ALA A 293 -8.97 -8.62 -11.77
N TYR A 294 -8.97 -8.29 -10.47
CA TYR A 294 -8.17 -7.20 -9.94
C TYR A 294 -6.65 -7.47 -10.03
N GLN A 295 -6.22 -8.73 -10.01
CA GLN A 295 -4.81 -9.05 -10.24
C GLN A 295 -4.42 -8.81 -11.70
N ALA A 296 -5.32 -9.09 -12.66
CA ALA A 296 -5.08 -8.70 -14.05
C ALA A 296 -4.95 -7.16 -14.19
N ALA A 297 -5.83 -6.40 -13.53
CA ALA A 297 -5.72 -4.94 -13.49
C ALA A 297 -4.38 -4.47 -12.91
N ASN A 298 -3.98 -4.99 -11.74
CA ASN A 298 -2.71 -4.66 -11.09
C ASN A 298 -1.51 -4.98 -12.01
N VAL A 299 -1.52 -6.13 -12.69
CA VAL A 299 -0.46 -6.55 -13.61
C VAL A 299 -0.37 -5.62 -14.83
N LEU A 300 -1.51 -5.22 -15.41
CA LEU A 300 -1.50 -4.31 -16.56
C LEU A 300 -1.04 -2.90 -16.17
N VAL A 301 -1.42 -2.42 -14.98
CA VAL A 301 -0.88 -1.15 -14.44
C VAL A 301 0.62 -1.26 -14.18
N SER A 302 1.09 -2.39 -13.62
CA SER A 302 2.52 -2.65 -13.41
C SER A 302 3.30 -2.68 -14.73
N ALA A 303 2.77 -3.36 -15.74
CA ALA A 303 3.36 -3.36 -17.09
C ALA A 303 3.41 -1.94 -17.66
N GLY A 304 2.33 -1.16 -17.51
CA GLY A 304 2.31 0.25 -17.91
C GLY A 304 3.40 1.09 -17.23
N LEU A 305 3.64 0.90 -15.92
CA LEU A 305 4.72 1.57 -15.18
C LEU A 305 6.11 1.16 -15.68
N VAL A 306 6.31 -0.15 -15.97
CA VAL A 306 7.57 -0.65 -16.54
C VAL A 306 7.83 -0.03 -17.90
N LEU A 307 6.82 0.02 -18.79
CA LEU A 307 6.93 0.65 -20.11
C LEU A 307 7.17 2.16 -20.00
N ALA A 308 6.46 2.85 -19.10
CA ALA A 308 6.64 4.28 -18.84
C ALA A 308 8.03 4.62 -18.29
N SER A 309 8.72 3.67 -17.66
CA SER A 309 10.10 3.81 -17.17
C SER A 309 11.16 3.26 -18.14
N GLY A 310 10.80 2.99 -19.41
CA GLY A 310 11.74 2.60 -20.45
C GLY A 310 11.88 1.10 -20.67
N GLY A 311 11.01 0.27 -20.06
CA GLY A 311 10.99 -1.17 -20.27
C GLY A 311 10.63 -1.56 -21.71
N GLU A 312 11.19 -2.66 -22.20
CA GLU A 312 10.91 -3.18 -23.54
C GLU A 312 9.57 -3.97 -23.53
N PRO A 313 8.61 -3.68 -24.44
CA PRO A 313 7.28 -4.28 -24.40
C PRO A 313 7.28 -5.82 -24.49
N GLY A 314 8.05 -6.42 -25.41
CA GLY A 314 8.10 -7.87 -25.58
C GLY A 314 8.57 -8.57 -24.32
N ALA A 315 9.72 -8.15 -23.77
CA ALA A 315 10.28 -8.70 -22.54
C ALA A 315 9.35 -8.49 -21.33
N THR A 316 8.69 -7.31 -21.24
CA THR A 316 7.74 -7.01 -20.15
C THR A 316 6.54 -7.96 -20.18
N PHE A 317 5.90 -8.13 -21.33
CA PHE A 317 4.74 -9.02 -21.44
C PHE A 317 5.12 -10.51 -21.29
N ASP A 318 6.28 -10.92 -21.78
CA ASP A 318 6.79 -12.28 -21.60
C ASP A 318 7.16 -12.59 -20.13
N ALA A 319 7.52 -11.58 -19.35
CA ALA A 319 7.81 -11.74 -17.92
C ALA A 319 6.55 -11.99 -17.09
N ILE A 320 5.36 -11.54 -17.53
CA ILE A 320 4.11 -11.67 -16.77
C ILE A 320 3.80 -13.13 -16.41
N LYS A 321 4.08 -14.08 -17.28
CA LYS A 321 3.87 -15.52 -17.04
C LYS A 321 4.72 -16.11 -15.89
N ARG A 322 5.71 -15.37 -15.40
CA ARG A 322 6.62 -15.77 -14.32
C ARG A 322 6.37 -15.02 -13.02
N LEU A 323 5.34 -14.15 -12.98
CA LEU A 323 4.96 -13.43 -11.78
C LEU A 323 4.53 -14.40 -10.68
N VAL A 324 4.86 -14.05 -9.45
CA VAL A 324 4.43 -14.79 -8.27
C VAL A 324 3.48 -13.95 -7.43
N THR A 325 2.63 -14.62 -6.66
CA THR A 325 1.65 -13.99 -5.79
C THR A 325 2.33 -13.07 -4.78
N VAL A 326 1.76 -11.92 -4.55
CA VAL A 326 2.19 -10.99 -3.51
C VAL A 326 1.68 -11.49 -2.15
N ARG A 327 2.52 -11.41 -1.12
CA ARG A 327 2.19 -11.88 0.22
C ARG A 327 0.87 -11.29 0.72
N GLY A 328 -0.04 -12.17 1.18
CA GLY A 328 -1.35 -11.79 1.67
C GLY A 328 -2.30 -11.19 0.64
N ARG A 329 -2.12 -11.47 -0.66
CA ARG A 329 -2.99 -11.02 -1.77
C ARG A 329 -3.45 -12.20 -2.62
N ILE A 330 -4.50 -12.91 -2.18
CA ILE A 330 -4.90 -14.25 -2.70
C ILE A 330 -3.67 -15.20 -2.68
N GLU A 331 -2.92 -15.15 -1.59
CA GLU A 331 -1.79 -16.04 -1.38
C GLU A 331 -2.29 -17.45 -1.03
N ARG A 332 -1.90 -18.45 -1.80
CA ARG A 332 -2.21 -19.84 -1.45
C ARG A 332 -1.33 -20.30 -0.30
N ALA A 333 -1.91 -20.42 0.89
CA ALA A 333 -1.22 -20.87 2.09
C ALA A 333 -0.93 -22.38 2.07
N GLY A 334 -1.84 -23.19 1.53
CA GLY A 334 -1.68 -24.64 1.49
C GLY A 334 -2.88 -25.37 0.90
N LEU A 335 -2.90 -26.68 1.11
CA LEU A 335 -4.03 -27.56 0.80
C LEU A 335 -4.47 -28.25 2.09
N THR A 336 -5.78 -28.40 2.30
CA THR A 336 -6.34 -29.20 3.39
C THR A 336 -6.06 -30.68 3.18
N GLY A 337 -6.27 -31.52 4.20
CA GLY A 337 -6.16 -32.98 4.06
C GLY A 337 -7.10 -33.57 2.97
N ALA A 338 -8.21 -32.90 2.66
CA ALA A 338 -9.13 -33.24 1.57
C ALA A 338 -8.72 -32.66 0.20
N GLY A 339 -7.60 -31.92 0.12
CA GLY A 339 -7.11 -31.31 -1.10
C GLY A 339 -7.72 -29.94 -1.44
N ALA A 340 -8.53 -29.35 -0.55
CA ALA A 340 -9.10 -28.02 -0.75
C ALA A 340 -8.00 -26.95 -0.56
N PRO A 341 -7.84 -25.98 -1.51
CA PRO A 341 -6.87 -24.89 -1.36
C PRO A 341 -7.34 -23.88 -0.32
N VAL A 342 -6.38 -23.38 0.46
CA VAL A 342 -6.57 -22.33 1.44
C VAL A 342 -5.85 -21.07 0.96
N TYR A 343 -6.60 -19.97 0.80
CA TYR A 343 -6.10 -18.69 0.37
C TYR A 343 -6.17 -17.66 1.49
N VAL A 344 -5.19 -16.76 1.54
CA VAL A 344 -5.12 -15.64 2.47
C VAL A 344 -5.13 -14.33 1.70
N ASP A 345 -5.98 -13.37 2.10
CA ASP A 345 -6.09 -12.05 1.50
C ASP A 345 -6.20 -10.92 2.52
N TYR A 346 -5.76 -9.75 2.16
CA TYR A 346 -5.85 -8.52 2.99
C TYR A 346 -7.20 -7.83 2.88
N ALA A 347 -8.20 -8.41 2.24
CA ALA A 347 -9.53 -7.83 2.03
C ALA A 347 -10.20 -7.49 3.37
N HIS A 348 -10.22 -6.21 3.72
CA HIS A 348 -10.74 -5.66 4.99
C HIS A 348 -11.76 -4.52 4.78
N THR A 349 -12.21 -4.34 3.54
CA THR A 349 -13.32 -3.45 3.13
C THR A 349 -14.38 -4.25 2.37
N PRO A 350 -15.63 -3.79 2.28
CA PRO A 350 -16.68 -4.48 1.54
C PRO A 350 -16.28 -4.78 0.09
N ASP A 351 -15.80 -3.77 -0.65
CA ASP A 351 -15.40 -3.91 -2.06
C ASP A 351 -14.23 -4.91 -2.24
N ALA A 352 -13.24 -4.87 -1.33
CA ALA A 352 -12.11 -5.79 -1.39
C ALA A 352 -12.53 -7.23 -1.08
N LEU A 353 -13.44 -7.42 -0.11
CA LEU A 353 -13.98 -8.74 0.23
C LEU A 353 -14.81 -9.32 -0.92
N GLU A 354 -15.65 -8.50 -1.53
CA GLU A 354 -16.41 -8.87 -2.73
C GLU A 354 -15.49 -9.28 -3.88
N ALA A 355 -14.45 -8.47 -4.15
CA ALA A 355 -13.47 -8.76 -5.18
C ALA A 355 -12.70 -10.07 -4.92
N ALA A 356 -12.32 -10.34 -3.67
CA ALA A 356 -11.62 -11.57 -3.30
C ALA A 356 -12.52 -12.82 -3.46
N ILE A 357 -13.77 -12.71 -3.02
CA ILE A 357 -14.80 -13.75 -3.20
C ILE A 357 -15.05 -14.01 -4.70
N ALA A 358 -15.29 -12.95 -5.47
CA ALA A 358 -15.51 -13.04 -6.92
C ALA A 358 -14.29 -13.60 -7.67
N ALA A 359 -13.09 -13.33 -7.19
CA ALA A 359 -11.86 -13.87 -7.77
C ALA A 359 -11.78 -15.40 -7.63
N LEU A 360 -12.18 -15.94 -6.48
CA LEU A 360 -12.10 -17.38 -6.20
C LEU A 360 -13.32 -18.17 -6.72
N ARG A 361 -14.49 -17.54 -6.80
CA ARG A 361 -15.74 -18.21 -7.17
C ARG A 361 -15.68 -19.03 -8.48
N PRO A 362 -15.03 -18.59 -9.57
CA PRO A 362 -14.91 -19.40 -10.80
C PRO A 362 -14.07 -20.68 -10.63
N HIS A 363 -13.31 -20.81 -9.54
CA HIS A 363 -12.46 -21.96 -9.26
C HIS A 363 -13.07 -22.94 -8.24
N VAL A 364 -14.25 -22.62 -7.69
CA VAL A 364 -14.94 -23.42 -6.67
C VAL A 364 -15.80 -24.47 -7.35
N ALA A 365 -15.49 -25.74 -7.13
CA ALA A 365 -16.33 -26.84 -7.56
C ALA A 365 -17.37 -27.26 -6.49
N GLY A 366 -17.04 -27.07 -5.21
CA GLY A 366 -17.87 -27.32 -4.04
C GLY A 366 -18.34 -26.01 -3.39
N ARG A 367 -17.90 -25.75 -2.15
CA ARG A 367 -18.25 -24.57 -1.35
C ARG A 367 -17.10 -23.57 -1.27
N LEU A 368 -17.42 -22.28 -1.24
CA LEU A 368 -16.50 -21.22 -0.81
C LEU A 368 -16.75 -20.92 0.67
N ILE A 369 -15.77 -21.24 1.49
CA ILE A 369 -15.77 -20.97 2.94
C ILE A 369 -14.96 -19.71 3.19
N VAL A 370 -15.56 -18.70 3.82
CA VAL A 370 -14.92 -17.40 4.05
C VAL A 370 -14.79 -17.14 5.56
N VAL A 371 -13.55 -16.95 6.04
CA VAL A 371 -13.23 -16.53 7.41
C VAL A 371 -12.83 -15.06 7.37
N PHE A 372 -13.51 -14.19 8.10
CA PHE A 372 -13.20 -12.76 8.10
C PHE A 372 -13.62 -12.06 9.38
N GLY A 373 -13.05 -10.88 9.59
CA GLY A 373 -13.39 -9.98 10.69
C GLY A 373 -13.22 -8.52 10.28
N ALA A 374 -13.37 -7.60 11.24
CA ALA A 374 -13.14 -6.18 11.03
C ALA A 374 -12.31 -5.60 12.18
N GLY A 375 -11.51 -4.58 11.87
CA GLY A 375 -10.71 -3.87 12.87
C GLY A 375 -11.54 -2.92 13.73
N GLY A 376 -11.17 -2.80 15.02
CA GLY A 376 -11.63 -1.75 15.93
C GLY A 376 -10.93 -0.41 15.67
N ASP A 377 -11.50 0.67 16.23
CA ASP A 377 -11.02 2.07 16.07
C ASP A 377 -10.87 2.46 14.60
N ARG A 378 -11.82 2.03 13.76
CA ARG A 378 -11.92 2.26 12.32
C ARG A 378 -13.37 2.55 11.92
N ASP A 379 -13.61 2.79 10.62
CA ASP A 379 -14.95 2.99 10.07
C ASP A 379 -15.88 1.84 10.46
N GLN A 380 -16.84 2.12 11.34
CA GLN A 380 -17.83 1.13 11.81
C GLN A 380 -18.88 0.85 10.75
N GLY A 381 -19.16 1.80 9.85
CA GLY A 381 -20.18 1.68 8.82
C GLY A 381 -19.92 0.55 7.83
N LYS A 382 -18.66 0.18 7.62
CA LYS A 382 -18.30 -0.93 6.74
C LYS A 382 -18.62 -2.32 7.30
N ARG A 383 -18.79 -2.47 8.62
CA ARG A 383 -18.94 -3.78 9.28
C ARG A 383 -20.19 -4.54 8.81
N PRO A 384 -21.42 -3.94 8.84
CA PRO A 384 -22.61 -4.62 8.31
C PRO A 384 -22.52 -4.85 6.80
N GLU A 385 -21.88 -3.95 6.05
CA GLU A 385 -21.70 -4.10 4.60
C GLU A 385 -20.79 -5.31 4.28
N MET A 386 -19.70 -5.51 5.03
CA MET A 386 -18.84 -6.69 4.91
C MET A 386 -19.63 -7.99 5.21
N GLY A 387 -20.49 -7.97 6.25
CA GLY A 387 -21.39 -9.08 6.57
C GLY A 387 -22.33 -9.41 5.41
N LYS A 388 -22.94 -8.40 4.80
CA LYS A 388 -23.82 -8.55 3.63
C LYS A 388 -23.09 -9.16 2.43
N VAL A 389 -21.89 -8.67 2.13
CA VAL A 389 -21.04 -9.16 1.04
C VAL A 389 -20.68 -10.64 1.25
N ALA A 390 -20.22 -10.99 2.46
CA ALA A 390 -19.86 -12.37 2.78
C ALA A 390 -21.07 -13.31 2.66
N SER A 391 -22.25 -12.90 3.17
CA SER A 391 -23.48 -13.70 3.04
C SER A 391 -23.95 -13.91 1.61
N ALA A 392 -23.73 -12.91 0.74
CA ALA A 392 -24.14 -13.01 -0.67
C ALA A 392 -23.18 -13.87 -1.50
N GLY A 393 -21.90 -13.88 -1.13
CA GLY A 393 -20.85 -14.46 -1.96
C GLY A 393 -20.28 -15.79 -1.46
N ALA A 394 -20.36 -16.11 -0.16
CA ALA A 394 -19.87 -17.36 0.43
C ALA A 394 -20.97 -18.40 0.63
N ASP A 395 -20.61 -19.68 0.56
CA ASP A 395 -21.52 -20.78 0.93
C ASP A 395 -21.50 -21.03 2.44
N LEU A 396 -20.37 -20.70 3.10
CA LEU A 396 -20.22 -20.66 4.55
C LEU A 396 -19.37 -19.45 4.92
N ALA A 397 -19.89 -18.60 5.78
CA ALA A 397 -19.18 -17.45 6.33
C ALA A 397 -18.96 -17.63 7.84
N ILE A 398 -17.72 -17.43 8.28
CA ILE A 398 -17.28 -17.51 9.67
C ILE A 398 -16.77 -16.12 10.08
N VAL A 399 -17.48 -15.48 11.00
CA VAL A 399 -17.10 -14.16 11.57
C VAL A 399 -16.17 -14.38 12.76
N THR A 400 -15.02 -13.70 12.75
CA THR A 400 -13.98 -13.83 13.77
C THR A 400 -13.35 -12.50 14.13
N ASP A 401 -12.46 -12.49 15.12
CA ASP A 401 -11.68 -11.30 15.48
C ASP A 401 -10.60 -11.00 14.44
N ASP A 402 -10.40 -9.70 14.20
CA ASP A 402 -9.27 -9.17 13.43
C ASP A 402 -8.30 -8.46 14.39
N ASN A 403 -8.21 -7.15 14.35
CA ASN A 403 -7.48 -6.28 15.27
C ASN A 403 -8.49 -5.48 16.11
N PRO A 404 -8.97 -5.96 17.25
CA PRO A 404 -10.02 -5.27 18.00
C PRO A 404 -9.58 -3.92 18.57
N ARG A 405 -8.27 -3.71 18.75
CA ARG A 405 -7.71 -2.47 19.33
C ARG A 405 -8.39 -2.10 20.65
N GLY A 406 -8.95 -0.87 20.76
CA GLY A 406 -9.62 -0.39 21.95
C GLY A 406 -11.10 -0.77 22.08
N GLU A 407 -11.68 -1.45 21.08
CA GLU A 407 -13.09 -1.85 21.09
C GLU A 407 -13.29 -3.28 21.61
N ASP A 408 -14.48 -3.56 22.14
CA ASP A 408 -14.89 -4.93 22.48
C ASP A 408 -15.02 -5.79 21.21
N PRO A 409 -14.24 -6.89 21.08
CA PRO A 409 -14.28 -7.73 19.90
C PRO A 409 -15.67 -8.36 19.67
N ALA A 410 -16.43 -8.68 20.70
CA ALA A 410 -17.78 -9.21 20.57
C ALA A 410 -18.74 -8.18 19.95
N ALA A 411 -18.61 -6.89 20.32
CA ALA A 411 -19.39 -5.82 19.74
C ALA A 411 -19.08 -5.64 18.25
N ILE A 412 -17.80 -5.76 17.84
CA ILE A 412 -17.40 -5.69 16.43
C ILE A 412 -18.04 -6.83 15.64
N ARG A 413 -17.96 -8.07 16.13
CA ARG A 413 -18.56 -9.24 15.47
C ARG A 413 -20.09 -9.11 15.38
N ALA A 414 -20.75 -8.62 16.42
CA ALA A 414 -22.19 -8.39 16.41
C ALA A 414 -22.62 -7.39 15.32
N MET A 415 -21.83 -6.33 15.08
CA MET A 415 -22.10 -5.37 13.99
C MET A 415 -21.96 -6.02 12.60
N ILE A 416 -21.01 -6.91 12.42
CA ILE A 416 -20.86 -7.68 11.15
C ILE A 416 -22.06 -8.59 10.96
N LEU A 417 -22.40 -9.37 12.01
CA LEU A 417 -23.52 -10.33 11.99
C LEU A 417 -24.87 -9.65 11.74
N ALA A 418 -25.06 -8.39 12.20
CA ALA A 418 -26.26 -7.61 11.93
C ALA A 418 -26.50 -7.36 10.42
N GLY A 419 -25.46 -7.40 9.59
CA GLY A 419 -25.55 -7.31 8.13
C GLY A 419 -25.70 -8.65 7.42
N MET A 420 -25.64 -9.77 8.13
CA MET A 420 -25.62 -11.11 7.55
C MET A 420 -27.01 -11.78 7.51
N ALA A 421 -27.18 -12.66 6.52
CA ALA A 421 -28.31 -13.59 6.51
C ALA A 421 -28.15 -14.67 7.60
N PRO A 422 -29.25 -15.30 8.07
CA PRO A 422 -29.17 -16.41 9.00
C PRO A 422 -28.30 -17.57 8.46
N GLY A 423 -27.53 -18.20 9.36
CA GLY A 423 -26.64 -19.32 9.03
C GLY A 423 -25.15 -19.00 9.05
N ALA A 424 -24.77 -17.74 9.27
CA ALA A 424 -23.38 -17.37 9.57
C ALA A 424 -22.93 -17.97 10.90
N ARG A 425 -21.65 -18.33 10.98
CA ARG A 425 -21.05 -18.78 12.23
C ARG A 425 -20.21 -17.68 12.87
N GLU A 426 -20.25 -17.62 14.20
CA GLU A 426 -19.41 -16.76 15.00
C GLU A 426 -18.39 -17.60 15.77
N VAL A 427 -17.10 -17.32 15.59
CA VAL A 427 -15.99 -17.93 16.33
C VAL A 427 -15.00 -16.81 16.66
N GLY A 428 -14.96 -16.37 17.92
CA GLY A 428 -14.15 -15.21 18.33
C GLY A 428 -12.66 -15.43 18.12
N ASP A 429 -12.11 -16.55 18.58
CA ASP A 429 -10.70 -16.85 18.34
C ASP A 429 -10.41 -17.13 16.86
N ARG A 430 -9.55 -16.30 16.28
CA ARG A 430 -9.23 -16.39 14.84
C ARG A 430 -8.52 -17.68 14.47
N ARG A 431 -7.70 -18.23 15.36
CA ARG A 431 -7.02 -19.51 15.13
C ARG A 431 -8.02 -20.66 15.08
N GLU A 432 -8.99 -20.66 16.00
CA GLU A 432 -10.08 -21.64 16.02
C GLU A 432 -10.96 -21.50 14.77
N ALA A 433 -11.28 -20.27 14.36
CA ALA A 433 -12.07 -20.01 13.16
C ALA A 433 -11.39 -20.54 11.89
N ILE A 434 -10.09 -20.33 11.75
CA ILE A 434 -9.29 -20.88 10.63
C ILE A 434 -9.25 -22.40 10.70
N GLY A 435 -9.01 -22.98 11.90
CA GLY A 435 -9.01 -24.44 12.12
C GLY A 435 -10.33 -25.07 11.73
N LEU A 436 -11.45 -24.49 12.13
CA LEU A 436 -12.80 -24.93 11.77
C LEU A 436 -13.03 -24.92 10.27
N ALA A 437 -12.69 -23.82 9.59
CA ALA A 437 -12.84 -23.69 8.14
C ALA A 437 -12.02 -24.74 7.37
N VAL A 438 -10.77 -24.97 7.81
CA VAL A 438 -9.86 -25.95 7.20
C VAL A 438 -10.35 -27.39 7.44
N ALA A 439 -10.87 -27.69 8.65
CA ALA A 439 -11.36 -29.02 9.00
C ALA A 439 -12.67 -29.37 8.25
N GLU A 440 -13.54 -28.39 7.98
CA GLU A 440 -14.81 -28.60 7.29
C GLU A 440 -14.69 -28.59 5.76
N ALA A 441 -13.57 -28.11 5.21
CA ALA A 441 -13.38 -28.02 3.77
C ALA A 441 -13.15 -29.40 3.16
N GLY A 442 -14.11 -29.82 2.31
CA GLY A 442 -14.05 -31.06 1.53
C GLY A 442 -13.36 -30.89 0.17
N ALA A 443 -13.28 -31.98 -0.57
CA ALA A 443 -12.76 -31.96 -1.93
C ALA A 443 -13.63 -31.04 -2.82
N GLY A 444 -12.97 -30.13 -3.56
CA GLY A 444 -13.64 -29.13 -4.40
C GLY A 444 -14.07 -27.84 -3.70
N ASP A 445 -13.97 -27.80 -2.35
CA ASP A 445 -14.16 -26.55 -1.59
C ASP A 445 -12.92 -25.64 -1.72
N ILE A 446 -13.10 -24.36 -1.44
CA ILE A 446 -12.03 -23.38 -1.28
C ILE A 446 -12.23 -22.64 0.04
N VAL A 447 -11.16 -22.45 0.80
CA VAL A 447 -11.14 -21.61 2.00
C VAL A 447 -10.49 -20.27 1.68
N LEU A 448 -11.17 -19.15 1.99
CA LEU A 448 -10.63 -17.80 1.97
C LEU A 448 -10.54 -17.27 3.40
N ILE A 449 -9.35 -16.89 3.84
CA ILE A 449 -9.09 -16.18 5.09
C ILE A 449 -8.81 -14.72 4.74
N ALA A 450 -9.73 -13.83 5.13
CA ALA A 450 -9.67 -12.41 4.77
C ALA A 450 -9.50 -11.49 5.97
N GLY A 451 -8.86 -10.33 5.75
CA GLY A 451 -8.68 -9.24 6.73
C GLY A 451 -7.23 -8.91 6.98
N LYS A 452 -6.43 -9.84 7.50
CA LYS A 452 -5.05 -9.59 7.94
C LYS A 452 -4.01 -9.70 6.81
N GLY A 453 -4.21 -10.63 5.89
CA GLY A 453 -3.30 -10.81 4.75
C GLY A 453 -1.85 -11.05 5.18
N HIS A 454 -1.00 -10.04 5.02
CA HIS A 454 0.43 -10.07 5.36
C HIS A 454 0.75 -9.68 6.81
N GLU A 455 -0.23 -9.22 7.60
CA GLU A 455 -0.01 -8.81 8.99
C GLU A 455 0.46 -9.97 9.86
N GLN A 456 1.49 -9.73 10.69
CA GLN A 456 2.11 -10.73 11.55
C GLN A 456 1.75 -10.53 13.03
N GLY A 457 0.66 -9.84 13.30
CA GLY A 457 0.23 -9.57 14.66
C GLY A 457 -1.26 -9.30 14.77
N GLN A 458 -1.81 -9.48 15.96
CA GLN A 458 -3.14 -9.05 16.36
C GLN A 458 -3.02 -7.93 17.36
N ILE A 459 -3.60 -6.76 17.06
CA ILE A 459 -3.50 -5.56 17.89
C ILE A 459 -4.67 -5.52 18.84
N ILE A 460 -4.39 -5.47 20.16
CA ILE A 460 -5.36 -5.43 21.25
C ILE A 460 -5.03 -4.26 22.16
N GLY A 461 -6.05 -3.56 22.65
CA GLY A 461 -5.91 -2.41 23.54
C GLY A 461 -5.69 -1.09 22.81
N SER A 462 -5.66 0.00 23.57
CA SER A 462 -5.46 1.38 23.07
C SER A 462 -4.50 2.16 23.97
N GLY A 463 -3.92 3.25 23.44
CA GLY A 463 -2.99 4.11 24.16
C GLY A 463 -1.77 3.35 24.66
N GLU A 464 -1.44 3.50 25.95
CA GLU A 464 -0.31 2.82 26.60
C GLU A 464 -0.52 1.31 26.83
N HIS A 465 -1.75 0.82 26.66
CA HIS A 465 -2.12 -0.59 26.85
C HIS A 465 -2.15 -1.38 25.53
N VAL A 466 -1.64 -0.83 24.43
CA VAL A 466 -1.56 -1.53 23.16
C VAL A 466 -0.62 -2.73 23.29
N ARG A 467 -1.13 -3.90 22.89
CA ARG A 467 -0.36 -5.14 22.77
C ARG A 467 -0.48 -5.67 21.35
N VAL A 468 0.61 -6.18 20.82
CA VAL A 468 0.63 -6.89 19.55
C VAL A 468 0.95 -8.35 19.84
N LEU A 469 -0.05 -9.20 19.71
CA LEU A 469 0.14 -10.65 19.84
C LEU A 469 0.63 -11.21 18.50
N PRO A 470 1.66 -12.06 18.48
CA PRO A 470 2.12 -12.70 17.24
C PRO A 470 0.98 -13.51 16.60
N PHE A 471 0.65 -13.20 15.36
CA PHE A 471 -0.38 -13.90 14.60
C PHE A 471 -0.17 -13.68 13.09
N ASP A 472 -0.15 -14.76 12.33
CA ASP A 472 0.03 -14.75 10.87
C ASP A 472 -0.95 -15.74 10.24
N ASP A 473 -1.89 -15.25 9.46
CA ASP A 473 -2.94 -16.07 8.83
C ASP A 473 -2.36 -17.19 7.95
N VAL A 474 -1.28 -16.92 7.21
CA VAL A 474 -0.62 -17.90 6.33
C VAL A 474 0.01 -19.02 7.15
N THR A 475 0.70 -18.66 8.23
CA THR A 475 1.34 -19.64 9.13
C THR A 475 0.29 -20.51 9.80
N VAL A 476 -0.76 -19.90 10.37
CA VAL A 476 -1.86 -20.64 11.02
C VAL A 476 -2.57 -21.54 10.01
N ALA A 477 -2.86 -21.07 8.82
CA ALA A 477 -3.48 -21.87 7.76
C ALA A 477 -2.63 -23.09 7.37
N ARG A 478 -1.31 -22.91 7.24
CA ARG A 478 -0.37 -24.03 6.96
C ARG A 478 -0.33 -25.05 8.09
N GLU A 479 -0.26 -24.60 9.33
CA GLU A 479 -0.28 -25.47 10.51
C GLU A 479 -1.56 -26.29 10.56
N MET A 480 -2.74 -25.66 10.39
CA MET A 480 -4.02 -26.34 10.42
C MET A 480 -4.18 -27.33 9.27
N ALA A 481 -3.77 -26.95 8.05
CA ALA A 481 -3.79 -27.82 6.88
C ALA A 481 -2.84 -29.03 7.05
N GLY A 482 -1.63 -28.82 7.59
CA GLY A 482 -0.65 -29.87 7.84
C GLY A 482 -0.99 -30.78 9.02
N ALA A 483 -1.74 -30.29 10.02
CA ALA A 483 -2.17 -31.09 11.16
C ALA A 483 -3.25 -32.13 10.79
N LEU A 484 -4.05 -31.84 9.75
CA LEU A 484 -5.11 -32.73 9.26
C LEU A 484 -4.63 -33.71 8.17
N GLY A 485 -3.42 -33.52 7.66
CA GLY A 485 -2.81 -34.38 6.63
C GLY A 485 -1.83 -35.44 7.16
N ARG A 486 -1.80 -35.65 8.49
CA ARG A 486 -0.98 -36.71 9.17
C ARG A 486 -1.84 -37.82 9.72
#